data_530a26ebe758ee36991e582f1e705e16
#
_entry.id   530a26ebe758ee36991e582f1e705e16
#
_cell.length_a   1.000
_cell.length_b   1.000
_cell.length_c   1.000
_cell.angle_alpha   90.00
_cell.angle_beta   90.00
_cell.angle_gamma   90.00
#
_symmetry.space_group_name_H-M   'P 1'
#
loop_
_entity.id
_entity.type
_entity.pdbx_description
1 polymer ?
#
loop_
_entity_poly.entity_id
_entity_poly.type
_entity_poly.pdbx_seq_one_letter_code
_entity_poly.pdbx_strand_id
1 'polypeptide(L)'
;MAETGNQRNLTKGEKTKYRLARAMKECMKTTSVENITVKQITEKCELTRQTFYRNFLDKYDLINWYFDVLAQMSFKQMGISLTLREGLLKKFEFIKGEGQFFAAAFSSESQNCLMEYDYQCIYQFYCDIIHKQGVDKIPEELEFLLRMYCRGSIAMTVEWATTGMKMSPEQLADQLIDAM
;
A
#
# COMPACT_ATOMS: atom_id res chain seq x y z
N MET A 1 16.23 -6.08 3.22
CA MET A 1 16.49 -7.28 4.05
C MET A 1 15.39 -7.57 5.10
N ALA A 2 14.14 -7.19 4.83
CA ALA A 2 13.00 -7.42 5.77
C ALA A 2 12.21 -8.73 5.50
N GLU A 3 12.57 -9.52 4.50
CA GLU A 3 11.81 -10.70 4.08
C GLU A 3 12.11 -12.00 4.88
N THR A 4 13.11 -12.04 5.75
CA THR A 4 13.62 -13.32 6.28
C THR A 4 12.99 -13.79 7.60
N GLY A 5 12.19 -12.99 8.29
CA GLY A 5 11.67 -13.33 9.63
C GLY A 5 10.37 -14.13 9.67
N ASN A 6 9.49 -13.99 8.68
CA ASN A 6 8.10 -14.49 8.76
C ASN A 6 7.74 -15.62 7.78
N GLN A 7 8.68 -16.11 6.97
CA GLN A 7 8.37 -17.11 5.92
C GLN A 7 8.18 -18.56 6.44
N ARG A 8 8.53 -18.87 7.68
CA ARG A 8 8.50 -20.26 8.18
C ARG A 8 7.09 -20.82 8.41
N ASN A 9 6.06 -19.97 8.57
CA ASN A 9 4.69 -20.39 8.87
C ASN A 9 3.64 -20.05 7.79
N LEU A 10 4.08 -19.61 6.58
CA LEU A 10 3.15 -19.26 5.51
C LEU A 10 2.46 -20.51 4.94
N THR A 11 1.16 -20.42 4.75
CA THR A 11 0.37 -21.40 4.01
C THR A 11 0.85 -21.55 2.57
N LYS A 12 0.49 -22.63 1.88
CA LYS A 12 0.80 -22.83 0.46
C LYS A 12 0.25 -21.69 -0.43
N GLY A 13 -0.95 -21.18 -0.10
CA GLY A 13 -1.57 -20.06 -0.80
C GLY A 13 -0.77 -18.77 -0.63
N GLU A 14 -0.39 -18.43 0.59
CA GLU A 14 0.43 -17.24 0.86
C GLU A 14 1.79 -17.31 0.15
N LYS A 15 2.46 -18.45 0.19
CA LYS A 15 3.71 -18.66 -0.57
C LYS A 15 3.53 -18.39 -2.06
N THR A 16 2.39 -18.80 -2.63
CA THR A 16 2.07 -18.54 -4.03
C THR A 16 1.87 -17.05 -4.29
N LYS A 17 1.13 -16.35 -3.42
CA LYS A 17 0.93 -14.89 -3.52
C LYS A 17 2.26 -14.13 -3.47
N TYR A 18 3.16 -14.47 -2.55
CA TYR A 18 4.49 -13.85 -2.48
C TYR A 18 5.36 -14.16 -3.70
N ARG A 19 5.26 -15.37 -4.29
CA ARG A 19 5.96 -15.70 -5.55
C ARG A 19 5.49 -14.80 -6.70
N LEU A 20 4.18 -14.61 -6.82
CA LEU A 20 3.58 -13.72 -7.84
C LEU A 20 3.97 -12.26 -7.60
N ALA A 21 3.97 -11.77 -6.35
CA ALA A 21 4.39 -10.42 -6.03
C ALA A 21 5.87 -10.18 -6.36
N ARG A 22 6.75 -11.15 -6.08
CA ARG A 22 8.17 -11.08 -6.46
C ARG A 22 8.34 -11.02 -7.98
N ALA A 23 7.59 -11.84 -8.73
CA ALA A 23 7.62 -11.81 -10.19
C ALA A 23 7.12 -10.48 -10.75
N MET A 24 6.07 -9.90 -10.15
CA MET A 24 5.58 -8.56 -10.49
C MET A 24 6.65 -7.50 -10.27
N LYS A 25 7.33 -7.49 -9.11
CA LYS A 25 8.45 -6.59 -8.82
C LYS A 25 9.55 -6.67 -9.90
N GLU A 26 9.89 -7.89 -10.32
CA GLU A 26 10.91 -8.08 -11.37
C GLU A 26 10.44 -7.55 -12.74
N CYS A 27 9.15 -7.67 -13.07
CA CYS A 27 8.60 -7.06 -14.28
C CYS A 27 8.63 -5.53 -14.22
N MET A 28 8.31 -4.94 -13.08
CA MET A 28 8.27 -3.48 -12.88
C MET A 28 9.64 -2.80 -12.96
N LYS A 29 10.74 -3.55 -12.92
CA LYS A 29 12.09 -2.97 -13.11
C LYS A 29 12.32 -2.46 -14.53
N THR A 30 11.61 -2.98 -15.53
CA THR A 30 11.85 -2.70 -16.94
C THR A 30 10.60 -2.32 -17.72
N THR A 31 9.43 -2.44 -17.11
CA THR A 31 8.15 -2.28 -17.80
C THR A 31 7.19 -1.52 -16.87
N SER A 32 6.49 -0.51 -17.38
CA SER A 32 5.45 0.19 -16.61
C SER A 32 4.31 -0.76 -16.26
N VAL A 33 3.63 -0.48 -15.15
CA VAL A 33 2.55 -1.33 -14.62
C VAL A 33 1.47 -1.60 -15.68
N GLU A 34 1.10 -0.59 -16.47
CA GLU A 34 0.07 -0.68 -17.52
C GLU A 34 0.43 -1.75 -18.57
N ASN A 35 1.71 -1.83 -18.94
CA ASN A 35 2.22 -2.69 -20.01
C ASN A 35 2.58 -4.11 -19.53
N ILE A 36 2.60 -4.36 -18.23
CA ILE A 36 2.83 -5.70 -17.68
C ILE A 36 1.59 -6.56 -17.87
N THR A 37 1.79 -7.77 -18.39
CA THR A 37 0.73 -8.76 -18.57
C THR A 37 0.80 -9.88 -17.54
N VAL A 38 -0.34 -10.49 -17.23
CA VAL A 38 -0.39 -11.68 -16.35
C VAL A 38 0.47 -12.82 -16.88
N LYS A 39 0.62 -12.93 -18.22
CA LYS A 39 1.51 -13.91 -18.85
C LYS A 39 2.96 -13.69 -18.42
N GLN A 40 3.46 -12.46 -18.52
CA GLN A 40 4.84 -12.12 -18.12
C GLN A 40 5.08 -12.42 -16.63
N ILE A 41 4.12 -12.07 -15.75
CA ILE A 41 4.22 -12.35 -14.32
C ILE A 41 4.32 -13.86 -14.05
N THR A 42 3.43 -14.64 -14.66
CA THR A 42 3.37 -16.09 -14.42
C THR A 42 4.55 -16.83 -15.01
N GLU A 43 5.06 -16.44 -16.18
CA GLU A 43 6.27 -17.00 -16.78
C GLU A 43 7.51 -16.76 -15.90
N LYS A 44 7.64 -15.54 -15.33
CA LYS A 44 8.77 -15.22 -14.42
C LYS A 44 8.82 -16.06 -13.14
N CYS A 45 7.69 -16.59 -12.69
CA CYS A 45 7.66 -17.43 -11.48
C CYS A 45 7.24 -18.87 -11.75
N GLU A 46 7.25 -19.32 -13.02
CA GLU A 46 6.92 -20.69 -13.43
C GLU A 46 5.56 -21.17 -12.87
N LEU A 47 4.56 -20.28 -12.96
CA LEU A 47 3.19 -20.55 -12.57
C LEU A 47 2.26 -20.42 -13.78
N THR A 48 1.04 -20.96 -13.66
CA THR A 48 0.02 -20.85 -14.72
C THR A 48 -0.83 -19.61 -14.52
N ARG A 49 -1.44 -19.09 -15.60
CA ARG A 49 -2.45 -18.03 -15.51
C ARG A 49 -3.63 -18.45 -14.62
N GLN A 50 -4.03 -19.73 -14.64
CA GLN A 50 -5.07 -20.24 -13.75
C GLN A 50 -4.66 -20.09 -12.29
N THR A 51 -3.39 -20.33 -11.94
CA THR A 51 -2.87 -20.11 -10.58
C THR A 51 -2.93 -18.64 -10.22
N PHE A 52 -2.62 -17.72 -11.15
CA PHE A 52 -2.76 -16.29 -10.93
C PHE A 52 -4.21 -15.93 -10.58
N TYR A 53 -5.15 -16.27 -11.44
CA TYR A 53 -6.57 -15.90 -11.28
C TYR A 53 -7.28 -16.59 -10.11
N ARG A 54 -6.71 -17.62 -9.52
CA ARG A 54 -7.16 -18.18 -8.23
C ARG A 54 -6.77 -17.31 -7.04
N ASN A 55 -5.78 -16.44 -7.18
CA ASN A 55 -5.25 -15.63 -6.09
C ASN A 55 -5.54 -14.15 -6.25
N PHE A 56 -5.68 -13.65 -7.47
CA PHE A 56 -5.85 -12.23 -7.80
C PHE A 56 -6.77 -12.04 -8.99
N LEU A 57 -7.59 -10.98 -8.95
CA LEU A 57 -8.46 -10.60 -10.05
C LEU A 57 -7.65 -10.08 -11.24
N ASP A 58 -6.67 -9.25 -10.97
CA ASP A 58 -5.76 -8.66 -11.94
C ASP A 58 -4.42 -8.28 -11.30
N LYS A 59 -3.55 -7.63 -12.07
CA LYS A 59 -2.23 -7.19 -11.61
C LYS A 59 -2.31 -6.06 -10.55
N TYR A 60 -3.36 -5.25 -10.57
CA TYR A 60 -3.56 -4.18 -9.59
C TYR A 60 -4.00 -4.77 -8.24
N ASP A 61 -4.88 -5.77 -8.26
CA ASP A 61 -5.26 -6.52 -7.06
C ASP A 61 -4.03 -7.18 -6.40
N LEU A 62 -3.08 -7.70 -7.19
CA LEU A 62 -1.81 -8.22 -6.67
C LEU A 62 -0.97 -7.11 -6.01
N ILE A 63 -0.86 -5.93 -6.64
CA ILE A 63 -0.12 -4.78 -6.09
C ILE A 63 -0.78 -4.33 -4.78
N ASN A 64 -2.10 -4.17 -4.79
CA ASN A 64 -2.88 -3.74 -3.64
C ASN A 64 -2.80 -4.74 -2.48
N TRP A 65 -2.85 -6.05 -2.79
CA TRP A 65 -2.61 -7.09 -1.78
C TRP A 65 -1.23 -6.98 -1.15
N TYR A 66 -0.19 -6.68 -1.94
CA TYR A 66 1.15 -6.52 -1.39
C TYR A 66 1.25 -5.28 -0.48
N PHE A 67 0.52 -4.23 -0.81
CA PHE A 67 0.36 -3.08 0.06
C PHE A 67 -0.43 -3.42 1.34
N ASP A 68 -1.44 -4.30 1.27
CA ASP A 68 -2.18 -4.78 2.44
C ASP A 68 -1.31 -5.51 3.47
N VAL A 69 -0.28 -6.22 3.03
CA VAL A 69 0.71 -6.81 3.94
C VAL A 69 1.35 -5.72 4.80
N LEU A 70 1.65 -4.57 4.22
CA LEU A 70 2.11 -3.39 4.94
C LEU A 70 1.01 -2.82 5.85
N ALA A 71 -0.22 -2.69 5.35
CA ALA A 71 -1.33 -2.14 6.11
C ALA A 71 -1.61 -2.94 7.39
N GLN A 72 -1.48 -4.28 7.35
CA GLN A 72 -1.58 -5.14 8.53
C GLN A 72 -0.53 -4.82 9.60
N MET A 73 0.65 -4.40 9.20
CA MET A 73 1.78 -4.10 10.10
C MET A 73 1.77 -2.64 10.59
N SER A 74 0.98 -1.77 9.97
CA SER A 74 0.93 -0.34 10.26
C SER A 74 -0.49 0.13 10.60
N PHE A 75 -1.33 0.43 9.62
CA PHE A 75 -2.65 1.02 9.82
C PHE A 75 -3.56 0.19 10.74
N LYS A 76 -3.61 -1.11 10.55
CA LYS A 76 -4.45 -1.99 11.38
C LYS A 76 -3.96 -2.14 12.81
N GLN A 77 -2.76 -1.67 13.10
CA GLN A 77 -2.19 -1.64 14.45
C GLN A 77 -2.30 -0.27 15.13
N MET A 78 -2.59 0.80 14.36
CA MET A 78 -2.75 2.15 14.93
C MET A 78 -3.97 2.20 15.86
N GLY A 79 -3.79 2.82 17.02
CA GLY A 79 -4.82 2.88 18.07
C GLY A 79 -5.06 1.56 18.81
N ILE A 80 -4.31 0.49 18.50
CA ILE A 80 -4.31 -0.79 19.21
C ILE A 80 -2.95 -0.98 19.91
N SER A 81 -1.90 -1.12 19.15
CA SER A 81 -0.52 -1.35 19.63
C SER A 81 0.48 -0.29 19.14
N LEU A 82 0.06 0.58 18.22
CA LEU A 82 0.88 1.65 17.65
C LEU A 82 0.15 2.98 17.76
N THR A 83 0.89 4.04 18.02
CA THR A 83 0.44 5.42 17.80
C THR A 83 0.31 5.71 16.32
N LEU A 84 -0.39 6.79 15.96
CA LEU A 84 -0.48 7.27 14.58
C LEU A 84 0.92 7.48 13.96
N ARG A 85 1.82 8.14 14.71
CA ARG A 85 3.20 8.40 14.27
C ARG A 85 3.96 7.12 13.99
N GLU A 86 3.91 6.15 14.90
CA GLU A 86 4.60 4.85 14.72
C GLU A 86 4.05 4.07 13.53
N GLY A 87 2.75 4.13 13.30
CA GLY A 87 2.12 3.47 12.16
C GLY A 87 2.51 4.12 10.83
N LEU A 88 2.50 5.46 10.75
CA LEU A 88 2.97 6.19 9.56
C LEU A 88 4.45 5.95 9.30
N LEU A 89 5.28 5.98 10.34
CA LEU A 89 6.70 5.69 10.23
C LEU A 89 6.93 4.29 9.63
N LYS A 90 6.29 3.26 10.15
CA LYS A 90 6.37 1.90 9.60
C LYS A 90 5.92 1.83 8.15
N LYS A 91 4.84 2.54 7.78
CA LYS A 91 4.39 2.66 6.39
C LYS A 91 5.50 3.20 5.49
N PHE A 92 6.07 4.34 5.86
CA PHE A 92 7.06 5.01 5.02
C PHE A 92 8.41 4.29 4.99
N GLU A 93 8.84 3.68 6.09
CA GLU A 93 10.03 2.80 6.11
C GLU A 93 9.86 1.61 5.14
N PHE A 94 8.70 0.97 5.15
CA PHE A 94 8.42 -0.13 4.24
C PHE A 94 8.38 0.33 2.77
N ILE A 95 7.66 1.42 2.48
CA ILE A 95 7.62 2.00 1.13
C ILE A 95 9.04 2.34 0.66
N LYS A 96 9.87 2.95 1.52
CA LYS A 96 11.25 3.28 1.20
C LYS A 96 12.12 2.04 0.99
N GLY A 97 11.94 1.00 1.79
CA GLY A 97 12.63 -0.29 1.64
C GLY A 97 12.34 -0.99 0.32
N GLU A 98 11.16 -0.74 -0.26
CA GLU A 98 10.69 -1.28 -1.55
C GLU A 98 10.53 -0.17 -2.61
N GLY A 99 11.39 0.85 -2.55
CA GLY A 99 11.22 2.14 -3.23
C GLY A 99 10.94 2.03 -4.72
N GLN A 100 11.67 1.19 -5.46
CA GLN A 100 11.47 1.01 -6.89
C GLN A 100 10.08 0.45 -7.22
N PHE A 101 9.61 -0.52 -6.42
CA PHE A 101 8.28 -1.10 -6.60
C PHE A 101 7.18 -0.07 -6.34
N PHE A 102 7.23 0.63 -5.20
CA PHE A 102 6.18 1.59 -4.84
C PHE A 102 6.21 2.83 -5.72
N ALA A 103 7.37 3.33 -6.12
CA ALA A 103 7.46 4.43 -7.08
C ALA A 103 6.75 4.06 -8.40
N ALA A 104 6.99 2.87 -8.94
CA ALA A 104 6.34 2.41 -10.16
C ALA A 104 4.83 2.14 -9.95
N ALA A 105 4.43 1.60 -8.80
CA ALA A 105 3.02 1.35 -8.49
C ALA A 105 2.22 2.64 -8.32
N PHE A 106 2.77 3.65 -7.66
CA PHE A 106 2.14 4.97 -7.47
C PHE A 106 2.12 5.82 -8.76
N SER A 107 3.00 5.53 -9.72
CA SER A 107 2.99 6.21 -11.02
C SER A 107 1.89 5.71 -11.97
N SER A 108 1.14 4.66 -11.60
CA SER A 108 0.05 4.12 -12.41
C SER A 108 -1.21 4.99 -12.31
N GLU A 109 -1.82 5.32 -13.46
CA GLU A 109 -3.04 6.13 -13.57
C GLU A 109 -4.34 5.31 -13.66
N SER A 110 -4.26 3.98 -13.51
CA SER A 110 -5.44 3.12 -13.55
C SER A 110 -6.42 3.43 -12.40
N GLN A 111 -7.72 3.29 -12.64
CA GLN A 111 -8.76 3.45 -11.62
C GLN A 111 -8.58 2.51 -10.39
N ASN A 112 -7.95 1.36 -10.60
CA ASN A 112 -7.63 0.38 -9.55
C ASN A 112 -6.20 0.53 -9.03
N CYS A 113 -5.54 1.68 -9.29
CA CYS A 113 -4.16 1.91 -8.91
C CYS A 113 -3.97 1.97 -7.39
N LEU A 114 -2.72 1.81 -6.97
CA LEU A 114 -2.34 1.84 -5.57
C LEU A 114 -2.69 3.16 -4.88
N MET A 115 -2.62 4.28 -5.59
CA MET A 115 -2.96 5.59 -5.04
C MET A 115 -4.41 5.65 -4.55
N GLU A 116 -5.37 5.17 -5.35
CA GLU A 116 -6.78 5.15 -4.96
C GLU A 116 -7.02 4.13 -3.85
N TYR A 117 -6.35 2.98 -3.92
CA TYR A 117 -6.44 1.96 -2.87
C TYR A 117 -5.91 2.47 -1.51
N ASP A 118 -4.75 3.12 -1.48
CA ASP A 118 -4.18 3.73 -0.27
C ASP A 118 -5.10 4.83 0.30
N TYR A 119 -5.71 5.65 -0.59
CA TYR A 119 -6.72 6.62 -0.17
C TYR A 119 -7.88 5.96 0.56
N GLN A 120 -8.46 4.90 0.00
CA GLN A 120 -9.58 4.19 0.64
C GLN A 120 -9.17 3.60 2.00
N CYS A 121 -7.97 3.05 2.12
CA CYS A 121 -7.45 2.52 3.37
C CYS A 121 -7.34 3.60 4.46
N ILE A 122 -6.77 4.76 4.13
CA ILE A 122 -6.61 5.88 5.08
C ILE A 122 -7.95 6.49 5.43
N TYR A 123 -8.81 6.74 4.46
CA TYR A 123 -10.14 7.30 4.69
C TYR A 123 -10.96 6.41 5.63
N GLN A 124 -11.00 5.09 5.35
CA GLN A 124 -11.69 4.14 6.21
C GLN A 124 -11.11 4.10 7.62
N PHE A 125 -9.79 4.14 7.76
CA PHE A 125 -9.12 4.18 9.06
C PHE A 125 -9.60 5.37 9.92
N TYR A 126 -9.69 6.57 9.35
CA TYR A 126 -10.19 7.74 10.09
C TYR A 126 -11.69 7.67 10.39
N CYS A 127 -12.50 7.16 9.44
CA CYS A 127 -13.91 6.90 9.69
C CYS A 127 -14.10 5.95 10.89
N ASP A 128 -13.33 4.86 10.94
CA ASP A 128 -13.39 3.90 12.04
C ASP A 128 -13.01 4.52 13.40
N ILE A 129 -12.05 5.44 13.44
CA ILE A 129 -11.68 6.19 14.63
C ILE A 129 -12.86 7.07 15.09
N ILE A 130 -13.47 7.82 14.18
CA ILE A 130 -14.59 8.72 14.47
C ILE A 130 -15.78 7.91 15.00
N HIS A 131 -16.11 6.80 14.36
CA HIS A 131 -17.20 5.92 14.83
C HIS A 131 -16.93 5.32 16.21
N LYS A 132 -15.70 4.94 16.51
CA LYS A 132 -15.31 4.46 17.87
C LYS A 132 -15.46 5.52 18.96
N GLN A 133 -15.46 6.80 18.59
CA GLN A 133 -15.74 7.91 19.52
C GLN A 133 -17.25 8.16 19.73
N GLY A 134 -18.12 7.33 19.17
CA GLY A 134 -19.57 7.41 19.34
C GLY A 134 -20.28 8.32 18.34
N VAL A 135 -19.61 8.67 17.23
CA VAL A 135 -20.22 9.45 16.14
C VAL A 135 -20.79 8.48 15.10
N ASP A 136 -22.10 8.23 15.14
CA ASP A 136 -22.75 7.31 14.20
C ASP A 136 -22.77 7.83 12.76
N LYS A 137 -22.95 9.15 12.61
CA LYS A 137 -22.94 9.82 11.30
C LYS A 137 -21.95 10.98 11.31
N ILE A 138 -20.95 10.90 10.43
CA ILE A 138 -19.94 11.96 10.29
C ILE A 138 -20.63 13.22 9.72
N PRO A 139 -20.53 14.40 10.37
CA PRO A 139 -21.06 15.65 9.84
C PRO A 139 -20.42 16.00 8.49
N GLU A 140 -21.18 16.66 7.60
CA GLU A 140 -20.74 16.96 6.23
C GLU A 140 -19.45 17.81 6.19
N GLU A 141 -19.32 18.78 7.08
CA GLU A 141 -18.13 19.62 7.20
C GLU A 141 -16.90 18.81 7.61
N LEU A 142 -17.07 17.87 8.56
CA LEU A 142 -15.98 17.00 8.99
C LEU A 142 -15.61 15.99 7.92
N GLU A 143 -16.59 15.46 7.20
CA GLU A 143 -16.37 14.57 6.06
C GLU A 143 -15.58 15.27 4.95
N PHE A 144 -15.89 16.54 4.65
CA PHE A 144 -15.14 17.34 3.68
C PHE A 144 -13.69 17.52 4.08
N LEU A 145 -13.44 17.92 5.35
CA LEU A 145 -12.07 18.08 5.88
C LEU A 145 -11.30 16.77 5.85
N LEU A 146 -11.94 15.67 6.23
CA LEU A 146 -11.33 14.34 6.19
C LEU A 146 -10.92 13.93 4.79
N ARG A 147 -11.79 14.12 3.80
CA ARG A 147 -11.47 13.84 2.40
C ARG A 147 -10.33 14.71 1.89
N MET A 148 -10.34 15.99 2.23
CA MET A 148 -9.28 16.93 1.84
C MET A 148 -7.94 16.50 2.43
N TYR A 149 -7.89 16.18 3.74
CA TYR A 149 -6.69 15.69 4.39
C TYR A 149 -6.20 14.38 3.79
N CYS A 150 -7.07 13.38 3.63
CA CYS A 150 -6.69 12.10 3.05
C CYS A 150 -6.15 12.25 1.62
N ARG A 151 -6.79 13.05 0.77
CA ARG A 151 -6.30 13.32 -0.61
C ARG A 151 -4.95 14.04 -0.60
N GLY A 152 -4.79 15.04 0.28
CA GLY A 152 -3.52 15.76 0.44
C GLY A 152 -2.39 14.84 0.92
N SER A 153 -2.63 14.03 1.95
CA SER A 153 -1.63 13.11 2.50
C SER A 153 -1.19 12.05 1.48
N ILE A 154 -2.12 11.53 0.67
CA ILE A 154 -1.80 10.62 -0.43
C ILE A 154 -1.00 11.32 -1.52
N ALA A 155 -1.38 12.54 -1.93
CA ALA A 155 -0.64 13.30 -2.93
C ALA A 155 0.82 13.51 -2.49
N MET A 156 1.06 13.89 -1.23
CA MET A 156 2.42 14.03 -0.67
C MET A 156 3.17 12.71 -0.61
N THR A 157 2.51 11.61 -0.27
CA THR A 157 3.11 10.27 -0.28
C THR A 157 3.55 9.86 -1.68
N VAL A 158 2.68 10.06 -2.68
CA VAL A 158 2.96 9.75 -4.10
C VAL A 158 4.11 10.62 -4.61
N GLU A 159 4.08 11.92 -4.37
CA GLU A 159 5.16 12.84 -4.76
C GLU A 159 6.49 12.39 -4.14
N TRP A 160 6.51 12.13 -2.83
CA TRP A 160 7.70 11.65 -2.15
C TRP A 160 8.23 10.34 -2.75
N ALA A 161 7.34 9.37 -3.00
CA ALA A 161 7.71 8.06 -3.53
C ALA A 161 8.27 8.16 -4.97
N THR A 162 7.67 9.01 -5.82
CA THR A 162 8.02 9.12 -7.25
C THR A 162 9.18 10.08 -7.52
N THR A 163 9.50 10.98 -6.57
CA THR A 163 10.62 11.95 -6.71
C THR A 163 11.91 11.51 -5.99
N GLY A 164 12.00 10.23 -5.61
CA GLY A 164 13.23 9.61 -5.10
C GLY A 164 13.37 9.58 -3.59
N MET A 165 12.28 9.79 -2.83
CA MET A 165 12.22 9.59 -1.37
C MET A 165 13.33 10.35 -0.60
N LYS A 166 13.59 11.62 -1.00
CA LYS A 166 14.68 12.45 -0.45
C LYS A 166 14.49 12.76 1.03
N MET A 167 13.24 13.05 1.41
CA MET A 167 12.86 13.23 2.81
C MET A 167 12.92 11.90 3.55
N SER A 168 13.29 11.92 4.84
CA SER A 168 13.26 10.68 5.62
C SER A 168 11.81 10.26 5.95
N PRO A 169 11.56 8.96 6.20
CA PRO A 169 10.25 8.50 6.66
C PRO A 169 9.73 9.24 7.88
N GLU A 170 10.61 9.57 8.84
CA GLU A 170 10.27 10.31 10.06
C GLU A 170 9.81 11.72 9.73
N GLN A 171 10.56 12.43 8.88
CA GLN A 171 10.22 13.79 8.47
C GLN A 171 8.87 13.84 7.74
N LEU A 172 8.61 12.88 6.85
CA LEU A 172 7.32 12.82 6.14
C LEU A 172 6.16 12.51 7.10
N ALA A 173 6.36 11.57 8.04
CA ALA A 173 5.36 11.26 9.04
C ALA A 173 5.03 12.47 9.93
N ASP A 174 6.04 13.17 10.42
CA ASP A 174 5.88 14.34 11.28
C ASP A 174 5.16 15.47 10.53
N GLN A 175 5.55 15.78 9.28
CA GLN A 175 4.87 16.81 8.47
C GLN A 175 3.40 16.49 8.18
N LEU A 176 3.06 15.22 7.94
CA LEU A 176 1.66 14.83 7.72
C LEU A 176 0.83 14.91 9.01
N ILE A 177 1.42 14.66 10.16
CA ILE A 177 0.74 14.81 11.46
C ILE A 177 0.55 16.29 11.79
N ASP A 178 1.56 17.12 11.58
CA ASP A 178 1.50 18.57 11.84
C ASP A 178 0.48 19.28 10.92
N ALA A 179 0.13 18.69 9.77
CA ALA A 179 -0.88 19.20 8.84
C ALA A 179 -2.32 18.76 9.17
N MET A 180 -2.55 17.95 10.22
CA MET A 180 -3.85 17.46 10.65
C MET A 180 -4.58 18.45 11.53
#